data_8868e99765889a22d1dd293623d722ef
#
_entry.id   8868e99765889a22d1dd293623d722ef
#
_cell.length_a   1.000
_cell.length_b   1.000
_cell.length_c   1.000
_cell.angle_alpha   90.00
_cell.angle_beta   90.00
_cell.angle_gamma   90.00
#
_symmetry.space_group_name_H-M   'P 1'
#
loop_
_entity.id
_entity.type
_entity.pdbx_description
1 polymer ?
#
loop_
_entity_poly.entity_id
_entity_poly.type
_entity_poly.pdbx_seq_one_letter_code
_entity_poly.pdbx_strand_id
1 'polypeptide(L)'
;MKKHLILLTGIVISCLAVIAQNKGTTLTEKERAGLDHMLSTDPMFAQLIPQFGDPVTLYENFKIDLVRSDSIWEADQERLGVMQNLGVTETFEMVPLIDGISQDSDLAAEPGVSYLIRTDEATILFDVGLNVPDSDPSPLLRNMERLGIQMEDIDIMVISHNHGDHVGGQKWVPQHTFSVTNHQIDLGEKTIYVPEPMTYPGQEPIYSYDPVKIAEGVATIGVIHCPMFVSHVQEQAIAVNVKGKGVVVISGCGHQTIDKLVERSEKIFKEPIYGLIGGFHLPVTESRHIMRYYGWMVTGKLPWATLTKEDVEQYVAMLQDHHIEVVGISGHDSCDWSIEAFKKAYREHYIDLYVGERITLGTLASKLL
;
A
#
# COMPACT_ATOMS: atom_id res chain seq x y z
N MET A 1 -50.59 12.05 7.83
CA MET A 1 -49.61 13.12 7.55
C MET A 1 -48.84 13.43 8.83
N LYS A 2 -47.74 12.78 9.08
CA LYS A 2 -46.68 13.07 10.10
C LYS A 2 -45.61 12.00 9.95
N LYS A 3 -44.70 12.15 9.02
CA LYS A 3 -43.36 11.48 8.94
C LYS A 3 -42.53 12.34 7.99
N HIS A 4 -41.34 12.70 8.36
CA HIS A 4 -40.27 13.44 7.68
C HIS A 4 -39.94 14.79 8.34
N LEU A 5 -39.35 14.72 9.53
CA LEU A 5 -38.61 15.83 10.11
C LEU A 5 -37.60 15.35 11.16
N ILE A 6 -36.72 14.38 10.84
CA ILE A 6 -35.57 13.99 11.68
C ILE A 6 -34.41 13.54 10.78
N LEU A 7 -33.99 14.39 9.84
CA LEU A 7 -32.77 14.09 9.06
C LEU A 7 -31.94 15.32 8.68
N LEU A 8 -32.15 16.46 9.32
CA LEU A 8 -31.36 17.66 9.01
C LEU A 8 -30.54 18.23 10.18
N THR A 9 -30.57 17.63 11.35
CA THR A 9 -29.81 18.11 12.52
C THR A 9 -28.45 17.46 12.70
N GLY A 10 -28.17 16.34 12.03
CA GLY A 10 -26.88 15.64 12.13
C GLY A 10 -25.74 16.27 11.33
N ILE A 11 -26.06 16.95 10.22
CA ILE A 11 -25.03 17.48 9.29
C ILE A 11 -24.49 18.85 9.73
N VAL A 12 -25.26 19.62 10.47
CA VAL A 12 -24.84 20.96 10.93
C VAL A 12 -23.90 20.91 12.14
N ILE A 13 -23.97 19.85 12.95
CA ILE A 13 -23.08 19.68 14.12
C ILE A 13 -21.66 19.27 13.71
N SER A 14 -21.51 18.52 12.60
CA SER A 14 -20.18 18.13 12.08
C SER A 14 -19.40 19.32 11.50
N CYS A 15 -20.07 20.27 10.84
CA CYS A 15 -19.41 21.47 10.29
C CYS A 15 -18.93 22.45 11.36
N LEU A 16 -19.64 22.56 12.50
CA LEU A 16 -19.24 23.46 13.58
C LEU A 16 -18.11 22.87 14.44
N ALA A 17 -18.01 21.56 14.56
CA ALA A 17 -16.88 20.89 15.23
C ALA A 17 -15.57 21.05 14.43
N VAL A 18 -15.61 20.98 13.10
CA VAL A 18 -14.45 21.22 12.22
C VAL A 18 -13.95 22.68 12.30
N ILE A 19 -14.85 23.65 12.47
CA ILE A 19 -14.46 25.07 12.61
C ILE A 19 -13.86 25.39 13.99
N ALA A 20 -14.23 24.63 15.03
CA ALA A 20 -13.67 24.81 16.39
C ALA A 20 -12.29 24.16 16.55
N GLN A 21 -11.90 23.20 15.71
CA GLN A 21 -10.58 22.56 15.71
C GLN A 21 -9.49 23.37 14.98
N ASN A 22 -9.84 24.39 14.21
CA ASN A 22 -8.88 25.19 13.41
C ASN A 22 -7.88 26.04 14.24
N LYS A 23 -7.94 26.02 15.56
CA LYS A 23 -6.94 26.74 16.41
C LYS A 23 -5.61 26.00 16.59
N GLY A 24 -5.51 24.75 16.15
CA GLY A 24 -4.28 23.92 16.27
C GLY A 24 -3.54 23.70 14.95
N THR A 25 -4.06 24.18 13.83
CA THR A 25 -3.50 23.88 12.49
C THR A 25 -2.45 24.88 12.04
N THR A 26 -2.46 26.11 12.56
CA THR A 26 -1.41 27.10 12.27
C THR A 26 -0.07 26.64 12.84
N LEU A 27 1.01 26.80 12.07
CA LEU A 27 2.35 26.48 12.55
C LEU A 27 2.69 27.30 13.78
N THR A 28 3.19 26.63 14.81
CA THR A 28 3.86 27.29 15.95
C THR A 28 5.15 27.95 15.46
N GLU A 29 5.69 28.91 16.22
CA GLU A 29 6.98 29.54 15.89
C GLU A 29 8.12 28.52 15.76
N LYS A 30 8.12 27.46 16.60
CA LYS A 30 9.11 26.38 16.52
C LYS A 30 8.97 25.55 15.25
N GLU A 31 7.76 25.21 14.85
CA GLU A 31 7.49 24.48 13.61
C GLU A 31 7.84 25.30 12.37
N ARG A 32 7.52 26.59 12.40
CA ARG A 32 7.91 27.53 11.33
C ARG A 32 9.42 27.61 11.21
N ALA A 33 10.14 27.80 12.33
CA ALA A 33 11.59 27.84 12.33
C ALA A 33 12.21 26.53 11.82
N GLY A 34 11.62 25.38 12.13
CA GLY A 34 12.06 24.07 11.59
C GLY A 34 11.90 23.97 10.08
N LEU A 35 10.75 24.39 9.54
CA LEU A 35 10.49 24.41 8.10
C LEU A 35 11.44 25.38 7.37
N ASP A 36 11.61 26.61 7.89
CA ASP A 36 12.50 27.62 7.35
C ASP A 36 13.98 27.15 7.38
N HIS A 37 14.37 26.43 8.43
CA HIS A 37 15.69 25.82 8.52
C HIS A 37 15.89 24.79 7.40
N MET A 38 14.94 23.87 7.19
CA MET A 38 15.01 22.89 6.09
C MET A 38 15.09 23.56 4.72
N LEU A 39 14.23 24.54 4.46
CA LEU A 39 14.24 25.29 3.20
C LEU A 39 15.57 26.02 2.94
N SER A 40 16.27 26.44 3.99
CA SER A 40 17.54 27.16 3.88
C SER A 40 18.78 26.26 3.84
N THR A 41 18.72 25.06 4.40
CA THR A 41 19.90 24.18 4.58
C THR A 41 19.89 22.92 3.73
N ASP A 42 18.73 22.51 3.20
CA ASP A 42 18.59 21.33 2.35
C ASP A 42 18.22 21.77 0.91
N PRO A 43 19.21 21.78 -0.05
CA PRO A 43 18.94 22.21 -1.41
C PRO A 43 17.93 21.33 -2.16
N MET A 44 17.87 20.03 -1.86
CA MET A 44 16.90 19.12 -2.49
C MET A 44 15.50 19.44 -2.00
N PHE A 45 15.33 19.63 -0.69
CA PHE A 45 14.06 20.02 -0.09
C PHE A 45 13.57 21.36 -0.64
N ALA A 46 14.45 22.37 -0.69
CA ALA A 46 14.12 23.69 -1.21
C ALA A 46 13.72 23.68 -2.71
N GLN A 47 14.30 22.76 -3.50
CA GLN A 47 14.00 22.62 -4.92
C GLN A 47 12.72 21.83 -5.21
N LEU A 48 12.48 20.74 -4.47
CA LEU A 48 11.42 19.78 -4.80
C LEU A 48 10.11 20.09 -4.06
N ILE A 49 10.15 20.50 -2.80
CA ILE A 49 8.92 20.73 -2.02
C ILE A 49 7.97 21.74 -2.66
N PRO A 50 8.43 22.88 -3.23
CA PRO A 50 7.53 23.82 -3.91
C PRO A 50 6.80 23.23 -5.14
N GLN A 51 7.25 22.08 -5.68
CA GLN A 51 6.56 21.41 -6.77
C GLN A 51 5.30 20.66 -6.29
N PHE A 52 5.23 20.31 -5.00
CA PHE A 52 4.04 19.71 -4.38
C PHE A 52 3.06 20.78 -3.86
N GLY A 53 3.52 21.99 -3.61
CA GLY A 53 2.70 23.08 -3.11
C GLY A 53 3.48 24.11 -2.28
N ASP A 54 2.78 25.12 -1.75
CA ASP A 54 3.38 26.04 -0.79
C ASP A 54 3.81 25.29 0.48
N PRO A 55 5.08 25.36 0.90
CA PRO A 55 5.61 24.55 2.01
C PRO A 55 4.87 24.72 3.33
N VAL A 56 4.36 25.93 3.61
CA VAL A 56 3.58 26.21 4.82
C VAL A 56 2.21 25.54 4.74
N THR A 57 1.55 25.70 3.61
CA THR A 57 0.25 25.06 3.34
C THR A 57 0.36 23.53 3.39
N LEU A 58 1.44 22.95 2.84
CA LEU A 58 1.70 21.52 2.95
C LEU A 58 1.81 21.07 4.41
N TYR A 59 2.55 21.82 5.22
CA TYR A 59 2.69 21.50 6.64
C TYR A 59 1.37 21.62 7.42
N GLU A 60 0.59 22.69 7.16
CA GLU A 60 -0.72 22.88 7.78
C GLU A 60 -1.68 21.75 7.39
N ASN A 61 -1.74 21.37 6.10
CA ASN A 61 -2.54 20.25 5.61
C ASN A 61 -2.10 18.92 6.25
N PHE A 62 -0.80 18.67 6.32
CA PHE A 62 -0.28 17.49 6.99
C PHE A 62 -0.75 17.37 8.45
N LYS A 63 -0.74 18.47 9.22
CA LYS A 63 -1.26 18.49 10.61
C LYS A 63 -2.76 18.19 10.66
N ILE A 64 -3.54 18.74 9.73
CA ILE A 64 -4.98 18.47 9.62
C ILE A 64 -5.22 16.99 9.31
N ASP A 65 -4.48 16.46 8.34
CA ASP A 65 -4.61 15.09 7.89
C ASP A 65 -4.18 14.08 8.96
N LEU A 66 -3.16 14.38 9.77
CA LEU A 66 -2.81 13.56 10.93
C LEU A 66 -3.99 13.40 11.89
N VAL A 67 -4.54 14.52 12.36
CA VAL A 67 -5.67 14.51 13.32
C VAL A 67 -6.89 13.80 12.72
N ARG A 68 -7.18 14.05 11.43
CA ARG A 68 -8.28 13.42 10.72
C ARG A 68 -8.09 11.92 10.58
N SER A 69 -6.90 11.49 10.17
CA SER A 69 -6.60 10.07 9.96
C SER A 69 -6.62 9.29 11.26
N ASP A 70 -6.11 9.86 12.37
CA ASP A 70 -6.19 9.23 13.68
C ASP A 70 -7.64 9.09 14.16
N SER A 71 -8.48 10.12 13.98
CA SER A 71 -9.89 10.05 14.34
C SER A 71 -10.66 9.02 13.49
N ILE A 72 -10.33 8.88 12.21
CA ILE A 72 -10.90 7.84 11.33
C ILE A 72 -10.45 6.47 11.78
N TRP A 73 -9.14 6.31 12.08
CA TRP A 73 -8.59 5.05 12.56
C TRP A 73 -9.27 4.58 13.84
N GLU A 74 -9.41 5.44 14.84
CA GLU A 74 -10.11 5.13 16.09
C GLU A 74 -11.56 4.70 15.85
N ALA A 75 -12.31 5.45 15.04
CA ALA A 75 -13.68 5.12 14.68
C ALA A 75 -13.80 3.79 13.94
N ASP A 76 -12.87 3.49 13.04
CA ASP A 76 -12.83 2.21 12.33
C ASP A 76 -12.49 1.06 13.27
N GLN A 77 -11.57 1.25 14.22
CA GLN A 77 -11.24 0.22 15.22
C GLN A 77 -12.43 -0.08 16.14
N GLU A 78 -13.27 0.91 16.43
CA GLU A 78 -14.52 0.66 17.19
C GLU A 78 -15.58 -0.04 16.34
N ARG A 79 -15.73 0.33 15.09
CA ARG A 79 -16.79 -0.11 14.18
C ARG A 79 -16.55 -1.48 13.57
N LEU A 80 -15.31 -1.78 13.19
CA LEU A 80 -14.97 -3.01 12.49
C LEU A 80 -15.03 -4.22 13.42
N GLY A 81 -15.68 -5.26 12.94
CA GLY A 81 -15.76 -6.56 13.60
C GLY A 81 -15.01 -7.64 12.85
N VAL A 82 -14.92 -8.81 13.46
CA VAL A 82 -14.26 -9.97 12.86
C VAL A 82 -15.04 -10.47 11.64
N MET A 83 -14.36 -10.64 10.51
CA MET A 83 -14.91 -11.24 9.29
C MET A 83 -15.24 -12.73 9.55
N GLN A 84 -16.51 -13.10 9.38
CA GLN A 84 -16.98 -14.44 9.78
C GLN A 84 -16.80 -15.51 8.70
N ASN A 85 -16.66 -15.11 7.43
CA ASN A 85 -16.73 -15.99 6.27
C ASN A 85 -15.56 -15.79 5.30
N LEU A 86 -14.38 -15.50 5.82
CA LEU A 86 -13.18 -15.37 4.98
C LEU A 86 -12.94 -16.65 4.18
N GLY A 87 -13.09 -17.81 4.81
CA GLY A 87 -12.72 -19.09 4.22
C GLY A 87 -11.23 -19.36 4.27
N VAL A 88 -10.76 -20.32 3.49
CA VAL A 88 -9.37 -20.75 3.48
C VAL A 88 -8.98 -21.25 2.09
N THR A 89 -7.75 -20.96 1.65
CA THR A 89 -7.16 -21.58 0.45
C THR A 89 -6.13 -22.64 0.84
N GLU A 90 -6.06 -23.74 0.09
CA GLU A 90 -5.03 -24.77 0.32
C GLU A 90 -3.69 -24.38 -0.32
N THR A 91 -3.75 -23.60 -1.40
CA THR A 91 -2.58 -23.17 -2.16
C THR A 91 -2.46 -21.65 -2.13
N PHE A 92 -1.23 -21.18 -2.04
CA PHE A 92 -0.86 -19.79 -2.25
C PHE A 92 0.39 -19.73 -3.11
N GLU A 93 0.32 -19.05 -4.22
CA GLU A 93 1.46 -18.65 -5.04
C GLU A 93 1.43 -17.15 -5.23
N MET A 94 2.56 -16.48 -5.05
CA MET A 94 2.76 -15.08 -5.41
C MET A 94 3.98 -14.97 -6.32
N VAL A 95 3.85 -14.19 -7.40
CA VAL A 95 4.96 -13.89 -8.32
C VAL A 95 5.04 -12.37 -8.45
N PRO A 96 6.14 -11.73 -8.00
CA PRO A 96 6.40 -10.34 -8.33
C PRO A 96 6.57 -10.19 -9.85
N LEU A 97 5.63 -9.51 -10.51
CA LEU A 97 5.71 -9.19 -11.93
C LEU A 97 6.49 -7.90 -12.16
N ILE A 98 6.36 -6.96 -11.23
CA ILE A 98 7.13 -5.71 -11.13
C ILE A 98 7.51 -5.52 -9.66
N ASP A 99 8.78 -5.24 -9.42
CA ASP A 99 9.36 -4.83 -8.14
C ASP A 99 10.72 -4.16 -8.38
N GLY A 100 11.32 -3.56 -7.35
CA GLY A 100 12.58 -2.83 -7.42
C GLY A 100 13.83 -3.68 -7.70
N ILE A 101 13.74 -5.01 -7.65
CA ILE A 101 14.88 -5.93 -7.82
C ILE A 101 14.52 -7.09 -8.75
N SER A 102 15.37 -7.31 -9.77
CA SER A 102 15.34 -8.52 -10.60
C SER A 102 16.72 -9.19 -10.58
N GLN A 103 16.74 -10.50 -10.52
CA GLN A 103 17.97 -11.31 -10.72
C GLN A 103 18.06 -11.86 -12.16
N ASP A 104 16.96 -11.86 -12.90
CA ASP A 104 16.90 -12.24 -14.31
C ASP A 104 17.03 -10.99 -15.18
N SER A 105 18.07 -10.92 -16.03
CA SER A 105 18.31 -9.80 -16.95
C SER A 105 17.22 -9.65 -18.01
N ASP A 106 16.41 -10.67 -18.23
CA ASP A 106 15.33 -10.67 -19.21
C ASP A 106 14.01 -10.15 -18.63
N LEU A 107 13.93 -9.98 -17.31
CA LEU A 107 12.79 -9.42 -16.61
C LEU A 107 13.10 -8.01 -16.10
N ALA A 108 12.24 -7.07 -16.46
CA ALA A 108 12.38 -5.68 -16.08
C ALA A 108 12.04 -5.47 -14.60
N ALA A 109 12.95 -4.82 -13.85
CA ALA A 109 12.66 -4.22 -12.55
C ALA A 109 12.41 -2.72 -12.72
N GLU A 110 11.51 -2.16 -11.93
CA GLU A 110 11.29 -0.71 -11.83
C GLU A 110 10.84 -0.33 -10.41
N PRO A 111 10.94 0.96 -10.01
CA PRO A 111 10.47 1.41 -8.72
C PRO A 111 8.93 1.48 -8.69
N GLY A 112 8.29 0.34 -8.66
CA GLY A 112 6.85 0.14 -8.66
C GLY A 112 6.50 -1.29 -8.32
N VAL A 113 5.22 -1.58 -8.12
CA VAL A 113 4.73 -2.91 -7.74
C VAL A 113 3.68 -3.43 -8.70
N SER A 114 3.81 -4.71 -9.04
CA SER A 114 2.72 -5.55 -9.54
C SER A 114 2.97 -6.99 -9.12
N TYR A 115 2.03 -7.59 -8.39
CA TYR A 115 2.11 -8.96 -7.94
C TYR A 115 0.99 -9.80 -8.52
N LEU A 116 1.33 -10.97 -9.08
CA LEU A 116 0.37 -12.00 -9.40
C LEU A 116 0.19 -12.88 -8.17
N ILE A 117 -1.05 -13.03 -7.71
CA ILE A 117 -1.39 -13.90 -6.58
C ILE A 117 -2.36 -14.96 -7.08
N ARG A 118 -2.02 -16.23 -6.87
CA ARG A 118 -2.88 -17.37 -7.23
C ARG A 118 -3.27 -18.15 -5.99
N THR A 119 -4.55 -18.45 -5.90
CA THR A 119 -5.15 -19.32 -4.90
C THR A 119 -5.89 -20.47 -5.58
N ASP A 120 -6.60 -21.30 -4.82
CA ASP A 120 -7.36 -22.42 -5.42
C ASP A 120 -8.46 -21.94 -6.38
N GLU A 121 -9.01 -20.74 -6.17
CA GLU A 121 -10.21 -20.27 -6.87
C GLU A 121 -10.03 -18.94 -7.62
N ALA A 122 -8.91 -18.21 -7.42
CA ALA A 122 -8.73 -16.91 -8.05
C ALA A 122 -7.28 -16.63 -8.43
N THR A 123 -7.12 -15.97 -9.58
CA THR A 123 -5.89 -15.33 -10.01
C THR A 123 -6.06 -13.81 -9.90
N ILE A 124 -5.23 -13.17 -9.08
CA ILE A 124 -5.37 -11.77 -8.71
C ILE A 124 -4.14 -11.00 -9.19
N LEU A 125 -4.35 -9.89 -9.86
CA LEU A 125 -3.30 -8.91 -10.14
C LEU A 125 -3.41 -7.78 -9.11
N PHE A 126 -2.37 -7.63 -8.29
CA PHE A 126 -2.28 -6.61 -7.26
C PHE A 126 -1.31 -5.53 -7.73
N ASP A 127 -1.83 -4.32 -8.02
CA ASP A 127 -1.16 -3.19 -8.64
C ASP A 127 -0.67 -3.43 -10.08
N VAL A 128 -0.24 -2.37 -10.78
CA VAL A 128 0.12 -2.42 -12.19
C VAL A 128 1.47 -1.75 -12.54
N GLY A 129 2.32 -1.50 -11.52
CA GLY A 129 3.65 -0.92 -11.69
C GLY A 129 3.66 0.57 -12.02
N LEU A 130 4.82 1.07 -12.49
CA LEU A 130 5.04 2.48 -12.84
C LEU A 130 5.05 2.74 -14.34
N ASN A 131 5.47 1.75 -15.13
CA ASN A 131 5.72 1.93 -16.57
C ASN A 131 6.68 3.10 -16.84
N VAL A 132 7.86 3.07 -16.24
CA VAL A 132 8.90 4.12 -16.39
C VAL A 132 9.11 4.57 -17.83
N PRO A 133 9.19 3.67 -18.84
CA PRO A 133 9.40 4.10 -20.23
C PRO A 133 8.15 4.69 -20.90
N ASP A 134 7.00 4.75 -20.20
CA ASP A 134 5.70 5.14 -20.77
C ASP A 134 5.42 4.42 -22.11
N SER A 135 5.58 3.10 -22.11
CA SER A 135 5.54 2.26 -23.32
C SER A 135 4.32 1.36 -23.40
N ASP A 136 4.06 0.87 -24.62
CA ASP A 136 3.17 -0.23 -24.92
C ASP A 136 3.92 -1.22 -25.85
N PRO A 137 4.14 -2.49 -25.43
CA PRO A 137 3.81 -3.05 -24.11
C PRO A 137 4.66 -2.41 -22.99
N SER A 138 4.05 -2.31 -21.80
CA SER A 138 4.73 -1.86 -20.57
C SER A 138 5.74 -2.90 -20.06
N PRO A 139 6.62 -2.56 -19.08
CA PRO A 139 7.44 -3.55 -18.39
C PRO A 139 6.60 -4.68 -17.79
N LEU A 140 5.44 -4.38 -17.20
CA LEU A 140 4.50 -5.37 -16.68
C LEU A 140 4.07 -6.37 -17.76
N LEU A 141 3.55 -5.90 -18.88
CA LEU A 141 3.07 -6.79 -19.95
C LEU A 141 4.21 -7.61 -20.58
N ARG A 142 5.41 -7.04 -20.72
CA ARG A 142 6.58 -7.79 -21.19
C ARG A 142 7.01 -8.89 -20.22
N ASN A 143 7.01 -8.60 -18.92
CA ASN A 143 7.33 -9.61 -17.92
C ASN A 143 6.26 -10.71 -17.87
N MET A 144 4.98 -10.35 -17.95
CA MET A 144 3.88 -11.33 -18.05
C MET A 144 4.06 -12.25 -19.26
N GLU A 145 4.32 -11.71 -20.44
CA GLU A 145 4.56 -12.49 -21.66
C GLU A 145 5.72 -13.48 -21.49
N ARG A 146 6.87 -13.02 -20.92
CA ARG A 146 8.03 -13.88 -20.67
C ARG A 146 7.76 -14.99 -19.66
N LEU A 147 6.92 -14.73 -18.68
CA LEU A 147 6.50 -15.69 -17.67
C LEU A 147 5.35 -16.58 -18.11
N GLY A 148 4.84 -16.39 -19.34
CA GLY A 148 3.73 -17.16 -19.90
C GLY A 148 2.39 -16.84 -19.25
N ILE A 149 2.22 -15.62 -18.75
CA ILE A 149 1.00 -15.13 -18.08
C ILE A 149 0.25 -14.22 -19.05
N GLN A 150 -1.07 -14.44 -19.20
CA GLN A 150 -1.93 -13.63 -20.05
C GLN A 150 -2.89 -12.79 -19.20
N MET A 151 -3.36 -11.66 -19.75
CA MET A 151 -4.38 -10.84 -19.05
C MET A 151 -5.68 -11.61 -18.83
N GLU A 152 -5.98 -12.54 -19.70
CA GLU A 152 -7.15 -13.43 -19.62
C GLU A 152 -7.09 -14.40 -18.43
N ASP A 153 -5.89 -14.69 -17.92
CA ASP A 153 -5.70 -15.54 -16.74
C ASP A 153 -6.09 -14.83 -15.44
N ILE A 154 -6.24 -13.49 -15.46
CA ILE A 154 -6.55 -12.67 -14.31
C ILE A 154 -8.07 -12.61 -14.11
N ASP A 155 -8.55 -12.98 -12.93
CA ASP A 155 -9.97 -12.88 -12.54
C ASP A 155 -10.26 -11.53 -11.85
N ILE A 156 -9.35 -11.12 -11.00
CA ILE A 156 -9.53 -9.97 -10.09
C ILE A 156 -8.32 -9.04 -10.21
N MET A 157 -8.58 -7.74 -10.19
CA MET A 157 -7.55 -6.73 -10.03
C MET A 157 -7.78 -5.96 -8.73
N VAL A 158 -6.71 -5.64 -8.03
CA VAL A 158 -6.76 -4.83 -6.81
C VAL A 158 -5.70 -3.74 -6.91
N ILE A 159 -6.11 -2.49 -6.77
CA ILE A 159 -5.20 -1.35 -6.66
C ILE A 159 -5.02 -1.04 -5.18
N SER A 160 -3.77 -1.03 -4.71
CA SER A 160 -3.46 -0.75 -3.30
C SER A 160 -3.73 0.70 -2.93
N HIS A 161 -3.21 1.64 -3.72
CA HIS A 161 -3.39 3.08 -3.53
C HIS A 161 -3.09 3.87 -4.83
N ASN A 162 -3.44 5.15 -4.84
CA ASN A 162 -3.33 6.01 -6.02
C ASN A 162 -1.98 6.77 -6.08
N HIS A 163 -0.86 6.03 -6.13
CA HIS A 163 0.44 6.57 -6.53
C HIS A 163 0.86 6.03 -7.89
N GLY A 164 1.70 6.78 -8.60
CA GLY A 164 2.06 6.47 -9.99
C GLY A 164 2.72 5.11 -10.20
N ASP A 165 3.44 4.64 -9.22
CA ASP A 165 4.17 3.36 -9.19
C ASP A 165 3.27 2.13 -8.87
N HIS A 166 1.97 2.38 -8.66
CA HIS A 166 0.93 1.36 -8.45
C HIS A 166 -0.19 1.42 -9.50
N VAL A 167 -0.36 2.58 -10.15
CA VAL A 167 -1.45 2.79 -11.12
C VAL A 167 -0.98 2.86 -12.58
N GLY A 168 0.29 2.50 -12.88
CA GLY A 168 0.84 2.46 -14.24
C GLY A 168 1.34 3.80 -14.77
N GLY A 169 1.70 4.72 -13.87
CA GLY A 169 2.33 6.01 -14.23
C GLY A 169 1.69 7.23 -13.57
N GLN A 170 2.53 8.23 -13.35
CA GLN A 170 2.14 9.46 -12.67
C GLN A 170 0.99 10.22 -13.34
N LYS A 171 0.81 10.07 -14.65
CA LYS A 171 -0.28 10.72 -15.41
C LYS A 171 -1.69 10.24 -15.02
N TRP A 172 -1.81 9.04 -14.44
CA TRP A 172 -3.10 8.46 -14.06
C TRP A 172 -3.59 8.92 -12.69
N VAL A 173 -2.67 9.33 -11.82
CA VAL A 173 -2.95 9.76 -10.43
C VAL A 173 -4.01 10.89 -10.38
N PRO A 174 -3.85 12.03 -11.07
CA PRO A 174 -4.84 13.11 -11.00
C PRO A 174 -6.17 12.78 -11.71
N GLN A 175 -6.22 11.69 -12.45
CA GLN A 175 -7.42 11.23 -13.15
C GLN A 175 -8.21 10.20 -12.33
N HIS A 176 -7.69 9.79 -11.16
CA HIS A 176 -8.26 8.72 -10.33
C HIS A 176 -8.56 7.47 -11.17
N THR A 177 -7.54 6.97 -11.86
CA THR A 177 -7.60 5.80 -12.74
C THR A 177 -6.26 5.09 -12.79
N PHE A 178 -6.17 4.01 -13.52
CA PHE A 178 -4.93 3.24 -13.71
C PHE A 178 -4.80 2.72 -15.13
N SER A 179 -3.65 2.17 -15.49
CA SER A 179 -3.47 1.48 -16.77
C SER A 179 -2.31 0.49 -16.71
N VAL A 180 -2.45 -0.62 -17.39
CA VAL A 180 -1.40 -1.65 -17.55
C VAL A 180 -0.39 -1.30 -18.65
N THR A 181 -0.67 -0.27 -19.44
CA THR A 181 0.24 0.27 -20.49
C THR A 181 0.25 1.81 -20.47
N ASN A 182 0.82 2.45 -21.48
CA ASN A 182 0.79 3.92 -21.62
C ASN A 182 -0.58 4.49 -22.07
N HIS A 183 -1.56 3.65 -22.32
CA HIS A 183 -2.96 4.01 -22.58
C HIS A 183 -3.88 2.93 -21.98
N GLN A 184 -5.14 3.26 -21.81
CA GLN A 184 -6.11 2.29 -21.29
C GLN A 184 -6.57 1.36 -22.40
N ILE A 185 -6.44 0.04 -22.16
CA ILE A 185 -6.85 -1.02 -23.05
C ILE A 185 -8.10 -1.72 -22.52
N ASP A 186 -8.76 -2.51 -23.34
CA ASP A 186 -9.83 -3.41 -22.87
C ASP A 186 -9.24 -4.50 -21.98
N LEU A 187 -9.68 -4.56 -20.73
CA LEU A 187 -9.22 -5.56 -19.75
C LEU A 187 -10.05 -6.85 -19.80
N GLY A 188 -11.10 -6.91 -20.61
CA GLY A 188 -12.10 -7.97 -20.55
C GLY A 188 -12.95 -7.88 -19.28
N GLU A 189 -13.67 -8.95 -18.95
CA GLU A 189 -14.47 -9.02 -17.72
C GLU A 189 -13.55 -9.23 -16.51
N LYS A 190 -13.43 -8.23 -15.64
CA LYS A 190 -12.64 -8.26 -14.41
C LYS A 190 -13.44 -7.71 -13.25
N THR A 191 -13.26 -8.28 -12.06
CA THR A 191 -13.69 -7.62 -10.84
C THR A 191 -12.54 -6.77 -10.32
N ILE A 192 -12.77 -5.47 -10.15
CA ILE A 192 -11.71 -4.52 -9.80
C ILE A 192 -12.01 -3.86 -8.46
N TYR A 193 -11.11 -3.99 -7.50
CA TYR A 193 -11.20 -3.35 -6.18
C TYR A 193 -10.22 -2.19 -6.08
N VAL A 194 -10.69 -1.05 -5.59
CA VAL A 194 -9.92 0.20 -5.52
C VAL A 194 -10.01 0.83 -4.13
N PRO A 195 -8.96 1.56 -3.68
CA PRO A 195 -8.88 2.12 -2.33
C PRO A 195 -9.63 3.45 -2.17
N GLU A 196 -10.00 4.07 -3.28
CA GLU A 196 -10.74 5.32 -3.38
C GLU A 196 -11.64 5.29 -4.62
N PRO A 197 -12.58 6.20 -4.80
CA PRO A 197 -13.37 6.26 -6.03
C PRO A 197 -12.47 6.45 -7.27
N MET A 198 -12.30 5.39 -8.05
CA MET A 198 -11.53 5.36 -9.29
C MET A 198 -12.41 4.91 -10.45
N THR A 199 -11.98 5.22 -11.67
CA THR A 199 -12.68 4.83 -12.91
C THR A 199 -11.77 4.04 -13.83
N TYR A 200 -12.37 3.23 -14.71
CA TYR A 200 -11.68 2.60 -15.84
C TYR A 200 -12.67 2.41 -16.98
N PRO A 201 -12.32 2.68 -18.26
CA PRO A 201 -13.24 2.51 -19.38
C PRO A 201 -13.80 1.08 -19.48
N GLY A 202 -15.12 0.95 -19.55
CA GLY A 202 -15.79 -0.34 -19.66
C GLY A 202 -15.81 -1.19 -18.39
N GLN A 203 -15.34 -0.68 -17.25
CA GLN A 203 -15.33 -1.35 -15.96
C GLN A 203 -16.08 -0.55 -14.91
N GLU A 204 -16.52 -1.23 -13.84
CA GLU A 204 -17.14 -0.62 -12.66
C GLU A 204 -16.31 -0.95 -11.42
N PRO A 205 -15.18 -0.22 -11.15
CA PRO A 205 -14.35 -0.50 -9.99
C PRO A 205 -15.11 -0.35 -8.68
N ILE A 206 -14.90 -1.29 -7.77
CA ILE A 206 -15.56 -1.37 -6.46
C ILE A 206 -14.68 -0.66 -5.43
N TYR A 207 -15.17 0.41 -4.85
CA TYR A 207 -14.50 1.07 -3.73
C TYR A 207 -14.60 0.20 -2.47
N SER A 208 -13.50 -0.39 -2.06
CA SER A 208 -13.39 -1.33 -0.93
C SER A 208 -12.95 -0.62 0.36
N TYR A 209 -13.72 0.41 0.78
CA TYR A 209 -13.42 1.14 2.02
C TYR A 209 -13.39 0.21 3.24
N ASP A 210 -14.40 -0.62 3.41
CA ASP A 210 -14.43 -1.65 4.44
C ASP A 210 -13.72 -2.94 3.98
N PRO A 211 -13.25 -3.78 4.92
CA PRO A 211 -12.75 -5.11 4.58
C PRO A 211 -13.77 -5.93 3.79
N VAL A 212 -13.38 -6.45 2.64
CA VAL A 212 -14.26 -7.18 1.73
C VAL A 212 -13.62 -8.52 1.35
N LYS A 213 -14.37 -9.63 1.51
CA LYS A 213 -14.00 -10.92 0.92
C LYS A 213 -14.08 -10.80 -0.61
N ILE A 214 -12.97 -11.07 -1.29
CA ILE A 214 -12.87 -10.97 -2.75
C ILE A 214 -12.81 -12.34 -3.45
N ALA A 215 -12.35 -13.37 -2.76
CA ALA A 215 -12.41 -14.78 -3.17
C ALA A 215 -12.40 -15.67 -1.93
N GLU A 216 -12.51 -16.99 -2.10
CA GLU A 216 -12.40 -17.94 -0.98
C GLU A 216 -11.00 -17.84 -0.37
N GLY A 217 -10.94 -17.60 0.94
CA GLY A 217 -9.70 -17.39 1.66
C GLY A 217 -9.00 -16.06 1.37
N VAL A 218 -9.58 -15.14 0.57
CA VAL A 218 -8.95 -13.87 0.21
C VAL A 218 -9.87 -12.69 0.51
N ALA A 219 -9.30 -11.65 1.13
CA ALA A 219 -10.01 -10.40 1.41
C ALA A 219 -9.09 -9.18 1.25
N THR A 220 -9.70 -7.99 1.07
CA THR A 220 -9.01 -6.73 1.40
C THR A 220 -9.13 -6.47 2.90
N ILE A 221 -8.16 -5.79 3.48
CA ILE A 221 -8.24 -5.35 4.89
C ILE A 221 -9.02 -4.05 5.07
N GLY A 222 -9.59 -3.52 3.98
CA GLY A 222 -10.18 -2.19 3.93
C GLY A 222 -9.13 -1.09 3.90
N VAL A 223 -9.60 0.13 3.75
CA VAL A 223 -8.75 1.31 3.59
C VAL A 223 -8.20 1.79 4.93
N ILE A 224 -6.93 2.19 4.93
CA ILE A 224 -6.29 2.95 6.00
C ILE A 224 -5.84 4.30 5.42
N HIS A 225 -6.12 5.39 6.12
CA HIS A 225 -5.71 6.74 5.74
C HIS A 225 -4.26 6.99 6.14
N CYS A 226 -3.45 7.44 5.19
CA CYS A 226 -2.00 7.57 5.29
C CYS A 226 -1.57 9.02 5.04
N PRO A 227 -1.55 9.89 6.07
CA PRO A 227 -1.09 11.26 5.95
C PRO A 227 0.43 11.33 5.85
N MET A 228 0.92 11.92 4.77
CA MET A 228 2.33 12.19 4.50
C MET A 228 2.56 13.68 4.33
N PHE A 229 3.80 14.15 4.49
CA PHE A 229 4.10 15.58 4.41
C PHE A 229 3.74 16.18 3.03
N VAL A 230 3.95 15.41 1.96
CA VAL A 230 3.74 15.86 0.58
C VAL A 230 2.42 15.39 -0.05
N SER A 231 1.72 14.46 0.60
CA SER A 231 0.47 13.87 0.07
C SER A 231 -0.33 13.18 1.17
N HIS A 232 -1.54 12.78 0.81
CA HIS A 232 -2.39 11.92 1.62
C HIS A 232 -2.97 10.84 0.71
N VAL A 233 -2.78 9.59 1.05
CA VAL A 233 -3.36 8.48 0.30
C VAL A 233 -4.27 7.63 1.17
N GLN A 234 -5.18 6.94 0.52
CA GLN A 234 -5.98 5.86 1.06
C GLN A 234 -5.33 4.57 0.53
N GLU A 235 -4.86 3.70 1.42
CA GLU A 235 -4.22 2.46 1.00
C GLU A 235 -4.90 1.26 1.61
N GLN A 236 -5.07 0.19 0.81
CA GLN A 236 -5.54 -1.12 1.22
C GLN A 236 -4.48 -2.19 0.96
N ALA A 237 -4.57 -3.31 1.66
CA ALA A 237 -3.75 -4.50 1.45
C ALA A 237 -4.65 -5.71 1.18
N ILE A 238 -4.08 -6.78 0.63
CA ILE A 238 -4.74 -8.07 0.48
C ILE A 238 -4.32 -8.98 1.63
N ALA A 239 -5.25 -9.80 2.12
CA ALA A 239 -5.02 -10.83 3.10
C ALA A 239 -5.43 -12.19 2.53
N VAL A 240 -4.57 -13.19 2.63
CA VAL A 240 -4.81 -14.56 2.14
C VAL A 240 -4.69 -15.53 3.31
N ASN A 241 -5.79 -16.22 3.65
CA ASN A 241 -5.83 -17.22 4.71
C ASN A 241 -5.38 -18.59 4.14
N VAL A 242 -4.16 -18.97 4.43
CA VAL A 242 -3.54 -20.20 3.92
C VAL A 242 -3.74 -21.34 4.92
N LYS A 243 -4.30 -22.47 4.46
CA LYS A 243 -4.63 -23.64 5.28
C LYS A 243 -3.42 -24.14 6.09
N GLY A 244 -3.64 -24.24 7.39
CA GLY A 244 -2.62 -24.73 8.34
C GLY A 244 -1.46 -23.77 8.61
N LYS A 245 -1.55 -22.53 8.07
CA LYS A 245 -0.58 -21.46 8.30
C LYS A 245 -1.24 -20.28 9.04
N GLY A 246 -2.24 -19.68 8.48
CA GLY A 246 -2.89 -18.46 8.91
C GLY A 246 -2.91 -17.44 7.78
N VAL A 247 -3.08 -16.16 8.14
CA VAL A 247 -3.24 -15.06 7.19
C VAL A 247 -1.89 -14.51 6.76
N VAL A 248 -1.68 -14.39 5.46
CA VAL A 248 -0.58 -13.64 4.84
C VAL A 248 -1.13 -12.31 4.37
N VAL A 249 -0.59 -11.21 4.86
CA VAL A 249 -0.94 -9.85 4.45
C VAL A 249 0.04 -9.36 3.39
N ILE A 250 -0.48 -8.87 2.27
CA ILE A 250 0.30 -8.41 1.12
C ILE A 250 0.00 -6.92 0.91
N SER A 251 1.03 -6.09 1.06
CA SER A 251 0.93 -4.63 0.95
C SER A 251 1.56 -4.10 -0.33
N GLY A 252 1.05 -2.97 -0.83
CA GLY A 252 1.63 -2.24 -1.97
C GLY A 252 2.89 -1.49 -1.56
N CYS A 253 2.74 -0.32 -0.95
CA CYS A 253 3.82 0.49 -0.38
C CYS A 253 3.90 0.41 1.16
N GLY A 254 2.81 0.03 1.82
CA GLY A 254 2.77 -0.01 3.29
C GLY A 254 2.78 1.38 3.94
N HIS A 255 2.25 2.39 3.25
CA HIS A 255 2.00 3.70 3.86
C HIS A 255 1.04 3.60 5.06
N GLN A 256 0.28 2.49 5.18
CA GLN A 256 -0.51 2.17 6.36
C GLN A 256 0.32 2.05 7.64
N THR A 257 1.63 1.81 7.51
CA THR A 257 2.60 1.42 8.54
C THR A 257 2.42 -0.03 9.02
N ILE A 258 3.52 -0.67 9.40
CA ILE A 258 3.53 -2.10 9.78
C ILE A 258 2.64 -2.36 11.00
N ASP A 259 2.68 -1.49 11.99
CA ASP A 259 1.87 -1.58 13.21
C ASP A 259 0.36 -1.55 12.89
N LYS A 260 -0.11 -0.60 12.08
CA LYS A 260 -1.52 -0.52 11.68
C LYS A 260 -1.95 -1.68 10.78
N LEU A 261 -1.05 -2.20 9.92
CA LEU A 261 -1.33 -3.41 9.12
C LEU A 261 -1.57 -4.63 10.02
N VAL A 262 -0.72 -4.84 11.03
CA VAL A 262 -0.86 -5.93 11.99
C VAL A 262 -2.12 -5.74 12.84
N GLU A 263 -2.30 -4.57 13.46
CA GLU A 263 -3.43 -4.27 14.33
C GLU A 263 -4.78 -4.40 13.59
N ARG A 264 -4.88 -3.88 12.34
CA ARG A 264 -6.08 -4.03 11.52
C ARG A 264 -6.36 -5.49 11.19
N SER A 265 -5.34 -6.25 10.84
CA SER A 265 -5.48 -7.65 10.46
C SER A 265 -5.89 -8.52 11.65
N GLU A 266 -5.28 -8.35 12.82
CA GLU A 266 -5.68 -9.04 14.06
C GLU A 266 -7.09 -8.67 14.50
N LYS A 267 -7.54 -7.45 14.23
CA LYS A 267 -8.91 -7.00 14.52
C LYS A 267 -9.96 -7.70 13.68
N ILE A 268 -9.68 -7.91 12.39
CA ILE A 268 -10.68 -8.37 11.42
C ILE A 268 -10.60 -9.87 11.10
N PHE A 269 -9.50 -10.56 11.42
CA PHE A 269 -9.37 -12.00 11.20
C PHE A 269 -9.35 -12.77 12.51
N LYS A 270 -9.81 -14.02 12.46
CA LYS A 270 -9.75 -14.97 13.59
C LYS A 270 -8.46 -15.76 13.61
N GLU A 271 -7.94 -15.98 12.41
CA GLU A 271 -6.73 -16.74 12.18
C GLU A 271 -5.51 -15.88 12.53
N PRO A 272 -4.44 -16.49 13.04
CA PRO A 272 -3.21 -15.74 13.33
C PRO A 272 -2.62 -15.15 12.04
N ILE A 273 -1.97 -13.99 12.15
CA ILE A 273 -1.21 -13.43 11.04
C ILE A 273 0.09 -14.21 10.93
N TYR A 274 0.22 -14.96 9.85
CA TYR A 274 1.37 -15.81 9.57
C TYR A 274 2.52 -15.06 8.92
N GLY A 275 2.20 -14.11 8.04
CA GLY A 275 3.23 -13.40 7.29
C GLY A 275 2.82 -12.01 6.81
N LEU A 276 3.85 -11.18 6.59
CA LEU A 276 3.75 -9.88 5.92
C LEU A 276 4.69 -9.85 4.72
N ILE A 277 4.17 -9.52 3.53
CA ILE A 277 4.93 -9.50 2.27
C ILE A 277 4.60 -8.24 1.48
N GLY A 278 5.59 -7.60 0.88
CA GLY A 278 5.40 -6.44 -0.01
C GLY A 278 6.14 -5.19 0.41
N GLY A 279 5.65 -4.03 0.00
CA GLY A 279 6.18 -2.72 0.39
C GLY A 279 5.81 -2.34 1.81
N PHE A 280 6.74 -1.71 2.52
CA PHE A 280 6.55 -1.20 3.88
C PHE A 280 7.18 0.18 4.07
N HIS A 281 7.61 0.79 3.00
CA HIS A 281 8.16 2.14 2.91
C HIS A 281 9.22 2.47 3.99
N LEU A 282 10.34 1.71 3.96
CA LEU A 282 11.41 1.80 4.95
C LEU A 282 12.70 2.44 4.40
N PRO A 283 12.68 3.73 3.96
CA PRO A 283 13.80 4.40 3.29
C PRO A 283 14.76 5.07 4.30
N VAL A 284 15.37 4.31 5.23
CA VAL A 284 16.24 4.86 6.27
C VAL A 284 17.65 5.23 5.79
N THR A 285 18.06 4.73 4.62
CA THR A 285 19.31 5.12 3.94
C THR A 285 19.08 5.23 2.44
N GLU A 286 19.92 5.99 1.74
CA GLU A 286 19.94 5.98 0.28
C GLU A 286 20.57 4.69 -0.23
N SER A 287 19.94 4.05 -1.23
CA SER A 287 20.44 2.86 -1.91
C SER A 287 19.66 2.60 -3.19
N ARG A 288 20.29 1.99 -4.22
CA ARG A 288 19.66 1.72 -5.51
C ARG A 288 18.94 2.97 -6.06
N HIS A 289 17.60 2.89 -6.22
CA HIS A 289 16.75 4.03 -6.60
C HIS A 289 16.11 4.75 -5.39
N ILE A 290 16.34 4.25 -4.16
CA ILE A 290 15.82 4.88 -2.94
C ILE A 290 16.62 6.14 -2.64
N MET A 291 16.02 7.28 -2.91
CA MET A 291 16.58 8.60 -2.70
C MET A 291 16.03 9.21 -1.40
N ARG A 292 16.74 10.19 -0.87
CA ARG A 292 16.38 10.86 0.39
C ARG A 292 14.93 11.37 0.44
N TYR A 293 14.37 11.80 -0.68
CA TYR A 293 12.99 12.31 -0.73
C TYR A 293 11.92 11.25 -0.43
N TYR A 294 12.23 9.95 -0.56
CA TYR A 294 11.32 8.89 -0.11
C TYR A 294 10.96 9.04 1.38
N GLY A 295 11.89 9.53 2.20
CA GLY A 295 11.63 9.83 3.61
C GLY A 295 10.55 10.89 3.85
N TRP A 296 10.23 11.74 2.87
CA TRP A 296 9.16 12.75 2.99
C TRP A 296 7.77 12.16 2.79
N MET A 297 7.70 10.94 2.25
CA MET A 297 6.48 10.16 2.02
C MET A 297 6.26 9.08 3.10
N VAL A 298 6.96 9.16 4.22
CA VAL A 298 6.71 8.29 5.37
C VAL A 298 5.51 8.83 6.16
N THR A 299 4.51 7.98 6.33
CA THR A 299 3.27 8.32 7.03
C THR A 299 3.55 8.79 8.46
N GLY A 300 2.93 9.89 8.85
CA GLY A 300 3.04 10.45 10.19
C GLY A 300 4.38 11.10 10.53
N LYS A 301 5.36 11.10 9.62
CA LYS A 301 6.71 11.63 9.86
C LYS A 301 6.92 12.95 9.11
N LEU A 302 7.75 13.81 9.70
CA LEU A 302 8.21 15.04 9.05
C LEU A 302 9.49 14.77 8.25
N PRO A 303 9.75 15.51 7.18
CA PRO A 303 10.94 15.32 6.33
C PRO A 303 12.29 15.38 7.08
N TRP A 304 12.33 16.10 8.18
CA TRP A 304 13.52 16.24 9.07
C TRP A 304 13.50 15.34 10.31
N ALA A 305 12.44 14.54 10.47
CA ALA A 305 12.26 13.58 11.55
C ALA A 305 11.62 12.30 10.98
N THR A 306 12.22 11.78 9.91
CA THR A 306 11.76 10.57 9.21
C THR A 306 12.15 9.29 9.95
N LEU A 307 11.90 8.13 9.35
CA LEU A 307 12.28 6.83 9.92
C LEU A 307 13.78 6.74 10.17
N THR A 308 14.12 6.11 11.28
CA THR A 308 15.48 5.77 11.68
C THR A 308 15.71 4.25 11.58
N LYS A 309 16.97 3.85 11.72
CA LYS A 309 17.33 2.41 11.81
C LYS A 309 16.72 1.76 13.05
N GLU A 310 16.67 2.50 14.14
CA GLU A 310 16.06 2.10 15.41
C GLU A 310 14.55 1.86 15.26
N ASP A 311 13.83 2.68 14.47
CA ASP A 311 12.40 2.44 14.17
C ASP A 311 12.24 1.10 13.42
N VAL A 312 13.11 0.80 12.45
CA VAL A 312 13.07 -0.48 11.70
C VAL A 312 13.37 -1.67 12.61
N GLU A 313 14.34 -1.55 13.51
CA GLU A 313 14.64 -2.58 14.50
C GLU A 313 13.46 -2.81 15.47
N GLN A 314 12.72 -1.74 15.82
CA GLN A 314 11.49 -1.86 16.60
C GLN A 314 10.38 -2.57 15.84
N TYR A 315 10.21 -2.31 14.53
CA TYR A 315 9.27 -3.08 13.70
C TYR A 315 9.63 -4.56 13.65
N VAL A 316 10.91 -4.91 13.49
CA VAL A 316 11.35 -6.30 13.54
C VAL A 316 10.98 -6.95 14.88
N ALA A 317 11.28 -6.29 16.01
CA ALA A 317 10.97 -6.81 17.33
C ALA A 317 9.45 -6.97 17.54
N MET A 318 8.66 -5.96 17.13
CA MET A 318 7.20 -5.99 17.21
C MET A 318 6.61 -7.15 16.41
N LEU A 319 7.04 -7.40 15.18
CA LEU A 319 6.55 -8.51 14.37
C LEU A 319 6.90 -9.87 14.99
N GLN A 320 8.08 -10.00 15.63
CA GLN A 320 8.46 -11.21 16.36
C GLN A 320 7.59 -11.42 17.62
N ASP A 321 7.27 -10.36 18.34
CA ASP A 321 6.38 -10.40 19.51
C ASP A 321 4.94 -10.79 19.13
N HIS A 322 4.48 -10.40 17.93
CA HIS A 322 3.21 -10.82 17.34
C HIS A 322 3.26 -12.21 16.68
N HIS A 323 4.40 -12.92 16.80
CA HIS A 323 4.59 -14.27 16.24
C HIS A 323 4.40 -14.35 14.72
N ILE A 324 4.72 -13.27 13.99
CA ILE A 324 4.73 -13.26 12.53
C ILE A 324 5.91 -14.12 12.07
N GLU A 325 5.62 -15.25 11.41
CA GLU A 325 6.62 -16.24 11.06
C GLU A 325 7.42 -15.90 9.79
N VAL A 326 6.80 -15.30 8.79
CA VAL A 326 7.46 -14.98 7.52
C VAL A 326 7.32 -13.52 7.16
N VAL A 327 8.39 -12.94 6.61
CA VAL A 327 8.41 -11.55 6.14
C VAL A 327 9.15 -11.46 4.81
N GLY A 328 8.60 -10.69 3.87
CA GLY A 328 9.25 -10.34 2.61
C GLY A 328 9.13 -8.84 2.34
N ILE A 329 10.27 -8.15 2.19
CA ILE A 329 10.31 -6.70 2.01
C ILE A 329 10.59 -6.38 0.54
N SER A 330 9.72 -5.58 -0.07
CA SER A 330 9.88 -5.09 -1.44
C SER A 330 11.08 -4.16 -1.59
N GLY A 331 11.73 -4.29 -2.73
CA GLY A 331 12.86 -3.45 -3.10
C GLY A 331 12.46 -2.12 -3.76
N HIS A 332 11.16 -1.88 -4.06
CA HIS A 332 10.75 -0.65 -4.75
C HIS A 332 10.74 0.58 -3.84
N ASP A 333 10.45 0.42 -2.56
CA ASP A 333 10.23 1.49 -1.57
C ASP A 333 11.15 1.43 -0.33
N SER A 334 11.78 0.27 -0.09
CA SER A 334 12.61 0.03 1.07
C SER A 334 14.09 -0.04 0.70
N CYS A 335 14.97 0.55 1.51
CA CYS A 335 16.40 0.59 1.26
C CYS A 335 17.09 -0.74 1.58
N ASP A 336 18.30 -0.93 1.01
CA ASP A 336 19.10 -2.16 1.22
C ASP A 336 19.34 -2.44 2.69
N TRP A 337 19.62 -1.42 3.49
CA TRP A 337 19.85 -1.59 4.92
C TRP A 337 18.62 -2.17 5.63
N SER A 338 17.42 -1.68 5.33
CA SER A 338 16.17 -2.19 5.92
C SER A 338 15.91 -3.62 5.50
N ILE A 339 16.06 -3.95 4.21
CA ILE A 339 15.94 -5.31 3.70
C ILE A 339 16.88 -6.26 4.44
N GLU A 340 18.17 -5.90 4.57
CA GLU A 340 19.17 -6.71 5.25
C GLU A 340 18.91 -6.86 6.77
N ALA A 341 18.34 -5.84 7.42
CA ALA A 341 17.93 -5.94 8.83
C ALA A 341 16.85 -7.03 9.02
N PHE A 342 15.83 -7.06 8.15
CA PHE A 342 14.81 -8.11 8.18
C PHE A 342 15.35 -9.48 7.78
N LYS A 343 16.20 -9.58 6.75
CA LYS A 343 16.88 -10.85 6.37
C LYS A 343 17.65 -11.42 7.54
N LYS A 344 18.42 -10.61 8.23
CA LYS A 344 19.21 -11.04 9.40
C LYS A 344 18.32 -11.54 10.54
N ALA A 345 17.18 -10.90 10.77
CA ALA A 345 16.27 -11.25 11.86
C ALA A 345 15.46 -12.52 11.57
N TYR A 346 14.96 -12.66 10.33
CA TYR A 346 14.07 -13.76 9.94
C TYR A 346 14.78 -14.96 9.32
N ARG A 347 16.02 -14.78 8.80
CA ARG A 347 16.85 -15.85 8.23
C ARG A 347 16.11 -16.67 7.17
N GLU A 348 15.94 -17.99 7.39
CA GLU A 348 15.21 -18.92 6.51
C GLU A 348 13.70 -18.61 6.38
N HIS A 349 13.18 -17.78 7.25
CA HIS A 349 11.79 -17.30 7.21
C HIS A 349 11.65 -15.96 6.44
N TYR A 350 12.76 -15.41 5.98
CA TYR A 350 12.71 -14.23 5.10
C TYR A 350 12.45 -14.66 3.66
N ILE A 351 11.56 -13.93 2.99
CA ILE A 351 11.20 -14.14 1.58
C ILE A 351 11.82 -13.03 0.74
N ASP A 352 12.70 -13.38 -0.19
CA ASP A 352 13.20 -12.45 -1.19
C ASP A 352 12.10 -12.14 -2.23
N LEU A 353 11.92 -10.86 -2.54
CA LEU A 353 10.96 -10.42 -3.55
C LEU A 353 11.71 -10.02 -4.82
N TYR A 354 12.02 -11.00 -5.67
CA TYR A 354 12.64 -10.75 -6.97
C TYR A 354 11.64 -10.95 -8.10
N VAL A 355 11.69 -10.07 -9.10
CA VAL A 355 10.81 -10.16 -10.27
C VAL A 355 10.93 -11.54 -10.94
N GLY A 356 9.78 -12.21 -11.14
CA GLY A 356 9.68 -13.52 -11.76
C GLY A 356 9.86 -14.71 -10.83
N GLU A 357 10.32 -14.53 -9.58
CA GLU A 357 10.45 -15.62 -8.62
C GLU A 357 9.09 -16.02 -8.04
N ARG A 358 8.89 -17.34 -7.89
CA ARG A 358 7.65 -17.89 -7.33
C ARG A 358 7.79 -18.11 -5.83
N ILE A 359 6.91 -17.47 -5.09
CA ILE A 359 6.77 -17.62 -3.64
C ILE A 359 5.55 -18.51 -3.39
N THR A 360 5.76 -19.64 -2.71
CA THR A 360 4.69 -20.60 -2.41
C THR A 360 4.58 -20.86 -0.92
N LEU A 361 3.36 -20.86 -0.39
CA LEU A 361 3.04 -21.23 0.97
C LEU A 361 1.88 -22.24 0.96
N GLY A 362 1.85 -23.14 1.93
CA GLY A 362 0.85 -24.20 1.98
C GLY A 362 1.22 -25.43 1.15
N THR A 363 0.23 -26.22 0.76
CA THR A 363 0.45 -27.45 -0.03
C THR A 363 0.63 -27.07 -1.49
N LEU A 364 1.75 -27.43 -2.10
CA LEU A 364 1.92 -27.31 -3.56
C LEU A 364 0.85 -28.14 -4.25
N ALA A 365 -0.08 -27.49 -4.93
CA ALA A 365 -1.01 -28.20 -5.78
C ALA A 365 -0.24 -28.79 -6.96
N SER A 366 -0.26 -30.13 -7.09
CA SER A 366 0.25 -30.86 -8.26
C SER A 366 -0.49 -30.54 -9.59
N LYS A 367 -1.26 -29.46 -9.61
CA LYS A 367 -2.10 -28.98 -10.72
C LYS A 367 -1.56 -27.75 -11.43
N LEU A 368 -0.43 -27.19 -11.01
CA LEU A 368 0.16 -25.96 -11.59
C LEU A 368 1.40 -26.24 -12.47
N LEU A 369 1.57 -27.48 -12.94
CA LEU A 369 2.58 -27.85 -13.94
C LEU A 369 1.95 -28.06 -15.30
#